data_3139bd5c7d09c54c97f381884e66a47c
#
_entry.id   3139bd5c7d09c54c97f381884e66a47c
#
_cell.length_a   1.000
_cell.length_b   1.000
_cell.length_c   1.000
_cell.angle_alpha   90.00
_cell.angle_beta   90.00
_cell.angle_gamma   90.00
#
_symmetry.space_group_name_H-M   'P 1'
#
loop_
_entity.id
_entity.type
_entity.pdbx_description
1 polymer ?
#
loop_
_entity_poly.entity_id
_entity_poly.type
_entity_poly.pdbx_seq_one_letter_code
_entity_poly.pdbx_strand_id
1 'polypeptide(L)'
;GNEYLPHRARLYTDDGLNMEYVNALLQNETYREMADTHEYVMFPAYISGCRSMNRNMFVDEKATHRLVLTECRVEITPRVICVLDILVEKLEYLLAHEAEEEDPDRDMEQIFFFILSDRTADYMQVSRELSELGWSGNHEYMCLILQITYLNQQNLSTKAICRYIKKKLQDSVSFLYQDEIVAFFNLTRLGMDQEEIAGKLIYFIRDTYLKAGYSRVMEGHMNLRRQYVQAKTALDVGSRKKPYLWIHYFSQVALTYILEQSTRRLPGSMICHEGLLELKKHD
;
A
#
# COMPACT_ATOMS: atom_id res chain seq x y z
N GLY A 1 -22.12 -1.62 7.66
CA GLY A 1 -22.52 -0.54 6.82
C GLY A 1 -21.46 0.53 6.77
N ASN A 2 -20.70 0.57 5.67
CA ASN A 2 -19.70 1.62 5.40
C ASN A 2 -20.38 2.88 4.81
N GLU A 3 -21.49 3.31 5.39
CA GLU A 3 -22.17 4.49 4.92
C GLU A 3 -21.46 5.75 5.39
N TYR A 4 -20.74 6.36 4.46
CA TYR A 4 -20.37 7.76 4.38
C TYR A 4 -19.92 8.45 5.66
N LEU A 5 -18.65 8.34 5.95
CA LEU A 5 -17.97 9.38 6.72
C LEU A 5 -17.82 10.61 5.80
N PRO A 6 -18.38 11.80 6.14
CA PRO A 6 -18.25 13.01 5.32
C PRO A 6 -16.79 13.41 5.05
N HIS A 7 -15.89 13.05 5.94
CA HIS A 7 -14.45 13.18 5.78
C HIS A 7 -13.94 12.37 4.56
N ARG A 8 -14.41 11.13 4.37
CA ARG A 8 -14.06 10.31 3.21
C ARG A 8 -14.51 10.95 1.89
N ALA A 9 -15.71 11.50 1.84
CA ALA A 9 -16.23 12.16 0.66
C ALA A 9 -15.40 13.38 0.22
N ARG A 10 -14.67 14.02 1.15
CA ARG A 10 -13.79 15.15 0.84
C ARG A 10 -12.38 14.71 0.44
N LEU A 11 -11.92 13.58 0.99
CA LEU A 11 -10.61 13.02 0.68
C LEU A 11 -10.55 12.35 -0.69
N TYR A 12 -11.69 11.89 -1.20
CA TYR A 12 -11.76 11.11 -2.43
C TYR A 12 -12.47 11.88 -3.53
N THR A 13 -11.88 11.84 -4.70
CA THR A 13 -12.56 12.04 -5.98
C THR A 13 -12.81 10.67 -6.59
N ASP A 14 -13.65 10.58 -7.62
CA ASP A 14 -13.92 9.32 -8.33
C ASP A 14 -12.64 8.67 -8.88
N ASP A 15 -11.63 9.48 -9.20
CA ASP A 15 -10.36 9.05 -9.79
C ASP A 15 -9.18 8.95 -8.80
N GLY A 16 -9.33 9.39 -7.54
CA GLY A 16 -8.22 9.33 -6.59
C GLY A 16 -8.32 10.27 -5.38
N LEU A 17 -7.18 10.61 -4.81
CA LEU A 17 -7.04 11.52 -3.66
C LEU A 17 -7.27 12.98 -4.06
N ASN A 18 -8.07 13.68 -3.29
CA ASN A 18 -8.13 15.14 -3.35
C ASN A 18 -6.88 15.73 -2.67
N MET A 19 -5.85 16.03 -3.46
CA MET A 19 -4.57 16.50 -2.96
C MET A 19 -4.64 17.88 -2.29
N GLU A 20 -5.56 18.75 -2.69
CA GLU A 20 -5.77 20.04 -2.02
C GLU A 20 -6.25 19.84 -0.59
N TYR A 21 -7.20 18.95 -0.40
CA TYR A 21 -7.71 18.60 0.92
C TYR A 21 -6.66 17.88 1.79
N VAL A 22 -5.89 16.98 1.20
CA VAL A 22 -4.78 16.30 1.89
C VAL A 22 -3.74 17.31 2.38
N ASN A 23 -3.33 18.25 1.52
CA ASN A 23 -2.37 19.29 1.88
C ASN A 23 -2.92 20.21 2.99
N ALA A 24 -4.20 20.58 2.92
CA ALA A 24 -4.85 21.36 3.97
C ALA A 24 -4.87 20.63 5.32
N LEU A 25 -5.13 19.32 5.32
CA LEU A 25 -5.04 18.49 6.51
C LEU A 25 -3.63 18.46 7.11
N LEU A 26 -2.62 18.24 6.29
CA LEU A 26 -1.21 18.19 6.73
C LEU A 26 -0.70 19.52 7.29
N GLN A 27 -1.29 20.64 6.86
CA GLN A 27 -0.98 21.97 7.39
C GLN A 27 -1.76 22.32 8.66
N ASN A 28 -2.79 21.55 8.99
CA ASN A 28 -3.64 21.81 10.15
C ASN A 28 -2.90 21.44 11.45
N GLU A 29 -2.84 22.39 12.38
CA GLU A 29 -2.12 22.24 13.65
C GLU A 29 -2.72 21.12 14.52
N THR A 30 -4.03 21.08 14.65
CA THR A 30 -4.74 20.01 15.39
C THR A 30 -4.46 18.62 14.80
N TYR A 31 -4.32 18.51 13.49
CA TYR A 31 -3.98 17.25 12.83
C TYR A 31 -2.55 16.79 13.15
N ARG A 32 -1.61 17.73 13.23
CA ARG A 32 -0.21 17.44 13.61
C ARG A 32 -0.09 17.06 15.07
N GLU A 33 -0.70 17.82 15.95
CA GLU A 33 -0.70 17.55 17.40
C GLU A 33 -1.33 16.20 17.75
N MET A 34 -2.31 15.78 16.95
CA MET A 34 -2.99 14.49 17.12
C MET A 34 -2.08 13.29 16.88
N ALA A 35 -0.94 13.44 16.17
CA ALA A 35 -0.14 12.33 15.69
C ALA A 35 0.41 11.44 16.83
N ASP A 36 0.87 12.05 17.93
CA ASP A 36 1.62 11.35 18.98
C ASP A 36 0.92 11.37 20.36
N THR A 37 -0.32 11.87 20.44
CA THR A 37 -1.00 11.99 21.71
C THR A 37 -1.76 10.71 22.11
N HIS A 38 -1.75 10.40 23.42
CA HIS A 38 -2.60 9.39 24.06
C HIS A 38 -3.99 9.92 24.42
N GLU A 39 -4.24 11.20 24.22
CA GLU A 39 -5.50 11.82 24.58
C GLU A 39 -6.53 11.75 23.46
N TYR A 40 -7.81 11.97 23.82
CA TYR A 40 -8.85 12.15 22.83
C TYR A 40 -8.76 13.55 22.23
N VAL A 41 -8.60 13.62 20.92
CA VAL A 41 -8.56 14.89 20.19
C VAL A 41 -9.83 15.09 19.41
N MET A 42 -10.49 16.24 19.64
CA MET A 42 -11.69 16.63 18.91
C MET A 42 -11.34 17.33 17.61
N PHE A 43 -11.77 16.75 16.50
CA PHE A 43 -11.59 17.30 15.18
C PHE A 43 -12.82 18.09 14.75
N PRO A 44 -12.68 19.37 14.43
CA PRO A 44 -13.81 20.23 14.12
C PRO A 44 -14.47 19.89 12.79
N ALA A 45 -15.79 20.13 12.70
CA ALA A 45 -16.61 19.81 11.53
C ALA A 45 -16.18 20.52 10.23
N TYR A 46 -15.55 21.70 10.32
CA TYR A 46 -15.12 22.44 9.12
C TYR A 46 -13.99 21.73 8.37
N ILE A 47 -13.22 20.86 9.05
CA ILE A 47 -12.14 20.06 8.43
C ILE A 47 -12.71 18.76 7.85
N SER A 48 -13.45 17.98 8.65
CA SER A 48 -13.88 16.62 8.30
C SER A 48 -15.35 16.51 7.84
N GLY A 49 -16.09 17.63 7.86
CA GLY A 49 -17.52 17.65 7.53
C GLY A 49 -18.45 17.31 8.69
N CYS A 50 -17.96 16.61 9.71
CA CYS A 50 -18.62 16.34 11.00
C CYS A 50 -17.62 16.50 12.12
N ARG A 51 -18.08 16.82 13.35
CA ARG A 51 -17.21 16.68 14.52
C ARG A 51 -16.80 15.22 14.68
N SER A 52 -15.53 15.00 14.92
CA SER A 52 -15.00 13.67 15.19
C SER A 52 -14.06 13.70 16.38
N MET A 53 -14.10 12.63 17.15
CA MET A 53 -13.17 12.38 18.25
C MET A 53 -12.21 11.28 17.80
N ASN A 54 -10.93 11.54 17.97
CA ASN A 54 -9.86 10.69 17.55
C ASN A 54 -9.04 10.24 18.75
N ARG A 55 -8.64 8.97 18.77
CA ARG A 55 -7.79 8.38 19.80
C ARG A 55 -6.80 7.45 19.13
N ASN A 56 -5.50 7.68 19.33
CA ASN A 56 -4.49 6.74 18.91
C ASN A 56 -4.45 5.54 19.85
N MET A 57 -4.20 4.36 19.30
CA MET A 57 -3.94 3.12 20.02
C MET A 57 -2.47 2.76 19.87
N PHE A 58 -1.84 2.40 21.00
CA PHE A 58 -0.42 2.17 21.08
C PHE A 58 -0.12 0.69 21.31
N VAL A 59 0.90 0.19 20.61
CA VAL A 59 1.51 -1.11 20.84
C VAL A 59 3.02 -0.86 20.92
N ASP A 60 3.66 -1.32 22.01
CA ASP A 60 5.09 -1.10 22.27
C ASP A 60 5.48 0.39 22.17
N GLU A 61 4.71 1.25 22.81
CA GLU A 61 4.88 2.71 22.82
C GLU A 61 4.78 3.40 21.45
N LYS A 62 4.38 2.68 20.42
CA LYS A 62 4.17 3.25 19.06
C LYS A 62 2.69 3.34 18.75
N ALA A 63 2.27 4.48 18.22
CA ALA A 63 0.93 4.63 17.67
C ALA A 63 0.78 3.77 16.42
N THR A 64 -0.01 2.69 16.52
CA THR A 64 -0.18 1.71 15.43
C THR A 64 -1.54 1.82 14.74
N HIS A 65 -2.55 2.26 15.48
CA HIS A 65 -3.92 2.36 14.99
C HIS A 65 -4.56 3.65 15.50
N ARG A 66 -5.65 4.08 14.86
CA ARG A 66 -6.45 5.22 15.29
C ARG A 66 -7.92 4.87 15.31
N LEU A 67 -8.54 5.07 16.47
CA LEU A 67 -9.99 5.04 16.61
C LEU A 67 -10.56 6.41 16.25
N VAL A 68 -11.50 6.44 15.30
CA VAL A 68 -12.20 7.66 14.89
C VAL A 68 -13.68 7.49 15.14
N LEU A 69 -14.24 8.30 16.03
CA LEU A 69 -15.66 8.38 16.27
C LEU A 69 -16.20 9.68 15.69
N THR A 70 -17.20 9.57 14.80
CA THR A 70 -17.76 10.71 14.07
C THR A 70 -19.19 10.97 14.49
N GLU A 71 -19.52 12.22 14.82
CA GLU A 71 -20.88 12.66 15.14
C GLU A 71 -21.71 12.76 13.85
N CYS A 72 -22.40 11.68 13.48
CA CYS A 72 -23.28 11.70 12.31
C CYS A 72 -24.76 11.84 12.68
N ARG A 73 -25.21 11.15 13.74
CA ARG A 73 -26.62 11.13 14.20
C ARG A 73 -26.76 11.38 15.69
N VAL A 74 -25.71 11.17 16.45
CA VAL A 74 -25.70 11.27 17.91
C VAL A 74 -24.45 12.03 18.33
N GLU A 75 -24.59 12.91 19.30
CA GLU A 75 -23.46 13.65 19.88
C GLU A 75 -22.57 12.76 20.72
N ILE A 76 -21.26 13.04 20.71
CA ILE A 76 -20.28 12.38 21.56
C ILE A 76 -20.45 12.94 22.98
N THR A 77 -20.93 12.11 23.88
CA THR A 77 -21.12 12.45 25.30
C THR A 77 -20.01 11.84 26.17
N PRO A 78 -19.81 12.34 27.41
CA PRO A 78 -18.86 11.75 28.36
C PRO A 78 -19.10 10.25 28.63
N ARG A 79 -20.33 9.77 28.56
CA ARG A 79 -20.65 8.33 28.68
C ARG A 79 -20.09 7.51 27.55
N VAL A 80 -20.10 8.06 26.34
CA VAL A 80 -19.50 7.40 25.16
C VAL A 80 -18.00 7.29 25.34
N ILE A 81 -17.34 8.31 25.89
CA ILE A 81 -15.89 8.30 26.17
C ILE A 81 -15.54 7.17 27.13
N CYS A 82 -16.27 6.98 28.22
CA CYS A 82 -16.02 5.87 29.16
C CYS A 82 -16.13 4.48 28.50
N VAL A 83 -17.06 4.31 27.56
CA VAL A 83 -17.18 3.05 26.81
C VAL A 83 -16.01 2.86 25.82
N LEU A 84 -15.58 3.97 25.22
CA LEU A 84 -14.44 3.95 24.31
C LEU A 84 -13.12 3.65 25.02
N ASP A 85 -12.93 4.11 26.25
CA ASP A 85 -11.74 3.78 27.06
C ASP A 85 -11.61 2.27 27.25
N ILE A 86 -12.70 1.59 27.60
CA ILE A 86 -12.74 0.14 27.73
C ILE A 86 -12.45 -0.54 26.38
N LEU A 87 -13.02 -0.01 25.31
CA LEU A 87 -12.79 -0.55 23.97
C LEU A 87 -11.33 -0.38 23.52
N VAL A 88 -10.76 0.80 23.74
CA VAL A 88 -9.35 1.08 23.40
C VAL A 88 -8.42 0.15 24.16
N GLU A 89 -8.59 0.02 25.48
CA GLU A 89 -7.80 -0.90 26.32
C GLU A 89 -7.85 -2.34 25.80
N LYS A 90 -9.05 -2.83 25.46
CA LYS A 90 -9.23 -4.17 24.91
C LYS A 90 -8.60 -4.33 23.53
N LEU A 91 -8.72 -3.32 22.67
CA LEU A 91 -8.11 -3.36 21.34
C LEU A 91 -6.58 -3.30 21.43
N GLU A 92 -6.00 -2.43 22.28
CA GLU A 92 -4.55 -2.38 22.51
C GLU A 92 -4.03 -3.71 23.06
N TYR A 93 -4.75 -4.33 24.01
CA TYR A 93 -4.42 -5.67 24.51
C TYR A 93 -4.43 -6.74 23.40
N LEU A 94 -5.47 -6.77 22.57
CA LEU A 94 -5.57 -7.72 21.46
C LEU A 94 -4.47 -7.49 20.42
N LEU A 95 -4.21 -6.23 20.07
CA LEU A 95 -3.17 -5.87 19.10
C LEU A 95 -1.76 -6.23 19.59
N ALA A 96 -1.50 -6.08 20.91
CA ALA A 96 -0.23 -6.48 21.49
C ALA A 96 -0.03 -8.01 21.48
N HIS A 97 -1.10 -8.78 21.79
CA HIS A 97 -1.00 -10.25 21.84
C HIS A 97 -1.11 -10.92 20.47
N GLU A 98 -1.73 -10.27 19.48
CA GLU A 98 -1.70 -10.75 18.09
C GLU A 98 -0.28 -10.76 17.49
N ALA A 99 0.68 -10.04 18.10
CA ALA A 99 2.06 -10.01 17.63
C ALA A 99 2.88 -11.27 17.99
N GLU A 100 2.35 -12.12 18.90
CA GLU A 100 3.05 -13.33 19.41
C GLU A 100 2.70 -14.60 18.63
N GLU A 101 1.73 -14.60 17.74
CA GLU A 101 1.47 -15.77 16.89
C GLU A 101 2.63 -16.01 15.93
N GLU A 102 3.20 -17.22 15.96
CA GLU A 102 4.19 -17.68 14.98
C GLU A 102 3.62 -17.48 13.57
N ASP A 103 4.32 -16.72 12.75
CA ASP A 103 3.92 -16.50 11.36
C ASP A 103 4.16 -17.78 10.55
N PRO A 104 3.11 -18.49 10.10
CA PRO A 104 3.25 -19.75 9.36
C PRO A 104 3.94 -19.55 8.00
N ASP A 105 4.09 -18.31 7.54
CA ASP A 105 4.72 -17.98 6.27
C ASP A 105 6.19 -17.56 6.42
N ARG A 106 6.79 -17.69 7.60
CA ARG A 106 8.15 -17.23 7.87
C ARG A 106 9.21 -17.83 6.92
N ASP A 107 9.06 -19.11 6.59
CA ASP A 107 9.97 -19.78 5.66
C ASP A 107 9.80 -19.22 4.23
N MET A 108 8.57 -18.99 3.81
CA MET A 108 8.28 -18.33 2.53
C MET A 108 8.85 -16.92 2.48
N GLU A 109 8.66 -16.12 3.51
CA GLU A 109 9.21 -14.77 3.59
C GLU A 109 10.73 -14.79 3.44
N GLN A 110 11.44 -15.69 4.10
CA GLN A 110 12.89 -15.81 4.00
C GLN A 110 13.36 -16.12 2.57
N ILE A 111 12.66 -17.01 1.86
CA ILE A 111 12.95 -17.32 0.45
C ILE A 111 12.77 -16.07 -0.41
N PHE A 112 11.68 -15.33 -0.21
CA PHE A 112 11.45 -14.08 -0.95
C PHE A 112 12.46 -13.00 -0.61
N PHE A 113 12.86 -12.86 0.66
CA PHE A 113 13.96 -11.98 1.04
C PHE A 113 15.25 -12.32 0.30
N PHE A 114 15.59 -13.60 0.19
CA PHE A 114 16.75 -14.06 -0.54
C PHE A 114 16.63 -13.71 -2.04
N ILE A 115 15.50 -14.00 -2.67
CA ILE A 115 15.23 -13.64 -4.08
C ILE A 115 15.42 -12.15 -4.34
N LEU A 116 14.97 -11.29 -3.43
CA LEU A 116 15.01 -9.84 -3.61
C LEU A 116 16.39 -9.25 -3.31
N SER A 117 17.12 -9.78 -2.34
CA SER A 117 18.41 -9.24 -1.88
C SER A 117 19.59 -9.71 -2.73
N ASP A 118 19.58 -10.95 -3.21
CA ASP A 118 20.72 -11.52 -3.92
C ASP A 118 20.50 -11.59 -5.45
N ARG A 119 21.40 -10.92 -6.18
CA ARG A 119 21.42 -10.96 -7.65
C ARG A 119 21.96 -12.27 -8.20
N THR A 120 22.66 -13.05 -7.39
CA THR A 120 23.33 -14.30 -7.76
C THR A 120 22.63 -15.54 -7.20
N ALA A 121 21.38 -15.37 -6.73
CA ALA A 121 20.58 -16.44 -6.16
C ALA A 121 20.58 -17.68 -7.08
N ASP A 122 20.83 -18.85 -6.49
CA ASP A 122 20.66 -20.13 -7.19
C ASP A 122 19.17 -20.39 -7.42
N TYR A 123 18.73 -20.03 -8.61
CA TYR A 123 17.33 -20.20 -9.01
C TYR A 123 16.85 -21.65 -8.96
N MET A 124 17.74 -22.64 -9.10
CA MET A 124 17.36 -24.05 -9.01
C MET A 124 17.01 -24.42 -7.58
N GLN A 125 17.78 -23.93 -6.62
CA GLN A 125 17.49 -24.11 -5.20
C GLN A 125 16.20 -23.40 -4.80
N VAL A 126 16.07 -22.13 -5.13
CA VAL A 126 14.87 -21.32 -4.87
C VAL A 126 13.62 -21.97 -5.47
N SER A 127 13.71 -22.42 -6.72
CA SER A 127 12.59 -23.08 -7.40
C SER A 127 12.15 -24.37 -6.71
N ARG A 128 13.10 -25.13 -6.17
CA ARG A 128 12.81 -26.35 -5.41
C ARG A 128 12.13 -26.02 -4.09
N GLU A 129 12.68 -25.11 -3.31
CA GLU A 129 12.14 -24.70 -2.00
C GLU A 129 10.72 -24.13 -2.14
N LEU A 130 10.48 -23.26 -3.12
CA LEU A 130 9.15 -22.73 -3.40
C LEU A 130 8.18 -23.83 -3.85
N SER A 131 8.64 -24.81 -4.63
CA SER A 131 7.80 -25.92 -5.09
C SER A 131 7.40 -26.84 -3.94
N GLU A 132 8.30 -27.07 -2.97
CA GLU A 132 8.02 -27.83 -1.75
C GLU A 132 6.93 -27.14 -0.89
N LEU A 133 6.89 -25.81 -0.92
CA LEU A 133 5.84 -25.01 -0.26
C LEU A 133 4.58 -24.81 -1.13
N GLY A 134 4.50 -25.53 -2.25
CA GLY A 134 3.32 -25.53 -3.15
C GLY A 134 3.27 -24.37 -4.15
N TRP A 135 4.35 -23.60 -4.29
CA TRP A 135 4.49 -22.58 -5.32
C TRP A 135 5.32 -23.17 -6.48
N SER A 136 4.65 -23.62 -7.52
CA SER A 136 5.29 -24.34 -8.64
C SER A 136 5.85 -23.41 -9.70
N GLY A 137 6.94 -23.83 -10.37
CA GLY A 137 7.57 -23.08 -11.45
C GLY A 137 6.71 -22.84 -12.70
N ASN A 138 5.59 -23.53 -12.85
CA ASN A 138 4.62 -23.34 -13.94
C ASN A 138 3.36 -22.54 -13.51
N HIS A 139 3.36 -21.98 -12.29
CA HIS A 139 2.30 -21.09 -11.84
C HIS A 139 2.53 -19.66 -12.34
N GLU A 140 1.44 -18.91 -12.44
CA GLU A 140 1.47 -17.48 -12.71
C GLU A 140 1.55 -16.69 -11.40
N TYR A 141 2.37 -15.67 -11.40
CA TYR A 141 2.67 -14.83 -10.26
C TYR A 141 2.49 -13.35 -10.60
N MET A 142 2.24 -12.56 -9.56
CA MET A 142 2.21 -11.11 -9.62
C MET A 142 2.78 -10.52 -8.34
N CYS A 143 3.47 -9.40 -8.45
CA CYS A 143 3.97 -8.63 -7.32
C CYS A 143 3.18 -7.33 -7.15
N LEU A 144 2.89 -7.01 -5.90
CA LEU A 144 2.32 -5.75 -5.43
C LEU A 144 3.30 -5.11 -4.47
N ILE A 145 3.53 -3.81 -4.61
CA ILE A 145 4.22 -3.00 -3.62
C ILE A 145 3.25 -1.96 -3.07
N LEU A 146 3.19 -1.87 -1.75
CA LEU A 146 2.39 -0.86 -1.05
C LEU A 146 3.33 0.11 -0.34
N GLN A 147 3.09 1.39 -0.55
CA GLN A 147 3.78 2.47 0.14
C GLN A 147 2.82 3.18 1.09
N ILE A 148 3.24 3.33 2.34
CA ILE A 148 2.51 4.10 3.34
C ILE A 148 2.71 5.58 3.03
N THR A 149 1.62 6.32 2.83
CA THR A 149 1.68 7.76 2.60
C THR A 149 1.83 8.52 3.91
N TYR A 150 2.24 9.80 3.83
CA TYR A 150 2.46 10.68 4.98
C TYR A 150 1.28 10.79 5.94
N LEU A 151 0.06 10.56 5.47
CA LEU A 151 -1.15 10.61 6.29
C LEU A 151 -1.25 9.48 7.33
N ASN A 152 -0.52 8.39 7.14
CA ASN A 152 -0.63 7.19 7.97
C ASN A 152 0.69 6.59 8.44
N GLN A 153 1.82 7.31 8.30
CA GLN A 153 3.13 6.78 8.71
C GLN A 153 3.18 6.34 10.18
N GLN A 154 2.34 6.93 11.03
CA GLN A 154 2.33 6.66 12.47
C GLN A 154 1.23 5.68 12.91
N ASN A 155 0.25 5.38 12.06
CA ASN A 155 -0.99 4.73 12.49
C ASN A 155 -1.26 3.35 11.87
N LEU A 156 -0.41 2.87 10.99
CA LEU A 156 -0.62 1.58 10.33
C LEU A 156 0.52 0.62 10.62
N SER A 157 0.21 -0.44 11.36
CA SER A 157 1.15 -1.55 11.54
C SER A 157 1.33 -2.31 10.24
N THR A 158 2.57 -2.43 9.78
CA THR A 158 2.95 -3.25 8.61
C THR A 158 2.43 -4.68 8.73
N LYS A 159 2.53 -5.25 9.94
CA LYS A 159 2.02 -6.60 10.23
C LYS A 159 0.50 -6.71 10.02
N ALA A 160 -0.26 -5.67 10.40
CA ALA A 160 -1.71 -5.67 10.19
C ALA A 160 -2.08 -5.64 8.71
N ILE A 161 -1.31 -4.89 7.89
CA ILE A 161 -1.50 -4.87 6.43
C ILE A 161 -1.21 -6.24 5.83
N CYS A 162 -0.08 -6.86 6.17
CA CYS A 162 0.29 -8.18 5.69
C CYS A 162 -0.77 -9.23 6.07
N ARG A 163 -1.23 -9.24 7.33
CA ARG A 163 -2.33 -10.13 7.77
C ARG A 163 -3.63 -9.89 7.01
N TYR A 164 -3.98 -8.65 6.74
CA TYR A 164 -5.18 -8.34 5.95
C TYR A 164 -5.09 -8.93 4.54
N ILE A 165 -3.93 -8.75 3.86
CA ILE A 165 -3.69 -9.32 2.53
C ILE A 165 -3.82 -10.85 2.58
N LYS A 166 -3.15 -11.51 3.52
CA LYS A 166 -3.19 -12.97 3.69
C LYS A 166 -4.60 -13.49 3.96
N LYS A 167 -5.36 -12.81 4.82
CA LYS A 167 -6.76 -13.18 5.12
C LYS A 167 -7.67 -13.06 3.91
N LYS A 168 -7.42 -12.10 3.02
CA LYS A 168 -8.21 -11.89 1.80
C LYS A 168 -7.79 -12.78 0.65
N LEU A 169 -6.50 -13.10 0.58
CA LEU A 169 -5.84 -13.79 -0.52
C LEU A 169 -4.86 -14.81 0.07
N GLN A 170 -5.36 -16.01 0.39
CA GLN A 170 -4.63 -17.02 1.17
C GLN A 170 -3.33 -17.50 0.49
N ASP A 171 -3.31 -17.59 -0.84
CA ASP A 171 -2.12 -17.95 -1.62
C ASP A 171 -1.30 -16.70 -2.00
N SER A 172 -0.99 -15.91 -0.96
CA SER A 172 -0.11 -14.74 -1.04
C SER A 172 0.93 -14.77 0.09
N VAL A 173 2.06 -14.15 -0.18
CA VAL A 173 3.11 -13.88 0.82
C VAL A 173 3.34 -12.38 0.85
N SER A 174 3.31 -11.77 2.03
CA SER A 174 3.49 -10.34 2.17
C SER A 174 4.35 -10.00 3.38
N PHE A 175 5.32 -9.11 3.19
CA PHE A 175 6.32 -8.76 4.19
C PHE A 175 6.84 -7.34 3.97
N LEU A 176 7.56 -6.82 4.98
CA LEU A 176 8.25 -5.53 4.88
C LEU A 176 9.62 -5.73 4.22
N TYR A 177 9.89 -5.00 3.15
CA TYR A 177 11.19 -4.98 2.48
C TYR A 177 11.55 -3.56 2.08
N GLN A 178 12.71 -3.05 2.56
CA GLN A 178 13.20 -1.69 2.28
C GLN A 178 12.14 -0.59 2.52
N ASP A 179 11.48 -0.65 3.69
CA ASP A 179 10.42 0.29 4.12
C ASP A 179 9.12 0.27 3.29
N GLU A 180 8.97 -0.72 2.41
CA GLU A 180 7.76 -0.94 1.64
C GLU A 180 7.17 -2.31 1.94
N ILE A 181 5.86 -2.42 1.85
CA ILE A 181 5.19 -3.71 1.95
C ILE A 181 5.18 -4.34 0.57
N VAL A 182 5.81 -5.49 0.47
CA VAL A 182 5.87 -6.29 -0.76
C VAL A 182 4.94 -7.49 -0.59
N ALA A 183 4.10 -7.73 -1.57
CA ALA A 183 3.25 -8.91 -1.62
C ALA A 183 3.40 -9.63 -2.95
N PHE A 184 3.55 -10.94 -2.89
CA PHE A 184 3.49 -11.82 -4.06
C PHE A 184 2.22 -12.66 -4.01
N PHE A 185 1.58 -12.81 -5.15
CA PHE A 185 0.36 -13.59 -5.32
C PHE A 185 0.61 -14.73 -6.29
N ASN A 186 0.14 -15.91 -5.90
CA ASN A 186 0.09 -17.06 -6.80
C ASN A 186 -1.29 -17.10 -7.45
N LEU A 187 -1.41 -16.55 -8.65
CA LEU A 187 -2.70 -16.40 -9.35
C LEU A 187 -3.30 -17.74 -9.71
N THR A 188 -2.45 -18.70 -10.10
CA THR A 188 -2.91 -20.06 -10.46
C THR A 188 -3.61 -20.74 -9.29
N ARG A 189 -3.07 -20.62 -8.06
CA ARG A 189 -3.70 -21.20 -6.87
C ARG A 189 -4.90 -20.41 -6.39
N LEU A 190 -4.84 -19.07 -6.49
CA LEU A 190 -5.98 -18.21 -6.16
C LEU A 190 -7.15 -18.37 -7.13
N GLY A 191 -6.89 -18.84 -8.37
CA GLY A 191 -7.90 -18.92 -9.41
C GLY A 191 -8.46 -17.53 -9.79
N MET A 192 -7.65 -16.50 -9.69
CA MET A 192 -8.03 -15.09 -9.90
C MET A 192 -7.09 -14.43 -10.88
N ASP A 193 -7.61 -13.47 -11.62
CA ASP A 193 -6.79 -12.60 -12.45
C ASP A 193 -6.30 -11.33 -11.69
N GLN A 194 -5.50 -10.53 -12.37
CA GLN A 194 -4.95 -9.30 -11.81
C GLN A 194 -6.04 -8.29 -11.41
N GLU A 195 -7.11 -8.17 -12.18
CA GLU A 195 -8.18 -7.20 -11.97
C GLU A 195 -9.04 -7.60 -10.76
N GLU A 196 -9.30 -8.89 -10.59
CA GLU A 196 -10.01 -9.43 -9.44
C GLU A 196 -9.23 -9.22 -8.14
N ILE A 197 -7.91 -9.45 -8.14
CA ILE A 197 -7.05 -9.19 -6.97
C ILE A 197 -7.05 -7.70 -6.64
N ALA A 198 -6.85 -6.84 -7.64
CA ALA A 198 -6.89 -5.40 -7.46
C ALA A 198 -8.25 -4.93 -6.94
N GLY A 199 -9.35 -5.47 -7.46
CA GLY A 199 -10.72 -5.19 -7.00
C GLY A 199 -10.95 -5.56 -5.54
N LYS A 200 -10.37 -6.66 -5.05
CA LYS A 200 -10.46 -7.06 -3.63
C LYS A 200 -9.67 -6.14 -2.70
N LEU A 201 -8.60 -5.54 -3.18
CA LEU A 201 -7.70 -4.70 -2.38
C LEU A 201 -7.96 -3.20 -2.53
N ILE A 202 -8.68 -2.73 -3.58
CA ILE A 202 -8.85 -1.31 -3.88
C ILE A 202 -9.42 -0.51 -2.71
N TYR A 203 -10.47 -1.03 -2.06
CA TYR A 203 -11.09 -0.35 -0.92
C TYR A 203 -10.15 -0.28 0.28
N PHE A 204 -9.42 -1.35 0.53
CA PHE A 204 -8.42 -1.37 1.60
C PHE A 204 -7.30 -0.37 1.32
N ILE A 205 -6.70 -0.39 0.12
CA ILE A 205 -5.64 0.53 -0.29
C ILE A 205 -6.09 1.97 -0.13
N ARG A 206 -7.29 2.29 -0.60
CA ARG A 206 -7.89 3.60 -0.51
C ARG A 206 -8.17 4.02 0.94
N ASP A 207 -8.81 3.14 1.70
CA ASP A 207 -9.26 3.41 3.06
C ASP A 207 -8.10 3.56 4.05
N THR A 208 -6.96 2.96 3.72
CA THR A 208 -5.71 3.05 4.49
C THR A 208 -4.70 4.04 3.90
N TYR A 209 -5.10 4.83 2.90
CA TYR A 209 -4.24 5.83 2.25
C TYR A 209 -2.92 5.28 1.71
N LEU A 210 -2.90 4.02 1.29
CA LEU A 210 -1.73 3.41 0.69
C LEU A 210 -1.65 3.77 -0.79
N LYS A 211 -0.44 3.77 -1.32
CA LYS A 211 -0.19 3.76 -2.76
C LYS A 211 0.27 2.40 -3.19
N ALA A 212 -0.19 1.95 -4.34
CA ALA A 212 0.05 0.60 -4.83
C ALA A 212 0.70 0.60 -6.22
N GLY A 213 1.73 -0.23 -6.38
CA GLY A 213 2.32 -0.53 -7.67
C GLY A 213 2.19 -2.02 -7.99
N TYR A 214 1.61 -2.35 -9.15
CA TYR A 214 1.43 -3.72 -9.62
C TYR A 214 2.39 -4.06 -10.75
N SER A 215 3.01 -5.23 -10.68
CA SER A 215 3.75 -5.82 -11.79
C SER A 215 2.80 -6.35 -12.87
N ARG A 216 3.34 -6.85 -13.97
CA ARG A 216 2.62 -7.75 -14.88
C ARG A 216 2.54 -9.15 -14.27
N VAL A 217 1.53 -9.90 -14.68
CA VAL A 217 1.45 -11.34 -14.43
C VAL A 217 2.51 -12.03 -15.30
N MET A 218 3.28 -12.92 -14.71
CA MET A 218 4.34 -13.67 -15.39
C MET A 218 4.42 -15.08 -14.80
N GLU A 219 4.67 -16.06 -15.66
CA GLU A 219 4.88 -17.44 -15.26
C GLU A 219 6.30 -17.64 -14.70
N GLY A 220 6.41 -18.44 -13.66
CA GLY A 220 7.65 -19.03 -13.16
C GLY A 220 8.45 -18.21 -12.17
N HIS A 221 9.19 -18.92 -11.33
CA HIS A 221 9.99 -18.38 -10.24
C HIS A 221 11.10 -17.44 -10.71
N MET A 222 11.65 -17.67 -11.91
CA MET A 222 12.69 -16.84 -12.52
C MET A 222 12.26 -15.36 -12.68
N ASN A 223 10.97 -15.09 -12.68
CA ASN A 223 10.42 -13.79 -12.92
C ASN A 223 10.05 -13.01 -11.62
N LEU A 224 10.05 -13.65 -10.46
CA LEU A 224 9.64 -13.03 -9.19
C LEU A 224 10.39 -11.72 -8.90
N ARG A 225 11.74 -11.74 -9.01
CA ARG A 225 12.53 -10.52 -8.83
C ARG A 225 12.23 -9.45 -9.89
N ARG A 226 12.02 -9.85 -11.14
CA ARG A 226 11.64 -8.93 -12.22
C ARG A 226 10.28 -8.29 -11.97
N GLN A 227 9.35 -9.06 -11.42
CA GLN A 227 8.03 -8.56 -11.02
C GLN A 227 8.14 -7.54 -9.88
N TYR A 228 9.00 -7.78 -8.88
CA TYR A 228 9.29 -6.77 -7.86
C TYR A 228 9.78 -5.46 -8.49
N VAL A 229 10.76 -5.53 -9.39
CA VAL A 229 11.28 -4.34 -10.10
C VAL A 229 10.19 -3.64 -10.90
N GLN A 230 9.29 -4.39 -11.55
CA GLN A 230 8.16 -3.82 -12.29
C GLN A 230 7.18 -3.13 -11.35
N ALA A 231 6.79 -3.76 -10.24
CA ALA A 231 5.88 -3.17 -9.25
C ALA A 231 6.46 -1.90 -8.62
N LYS A 232 7.76 -1.92 -8.27
CA LYS A 232 8.49 -0.75 -7.78
C LYS A 232 8.51 0.38 -8.81
N THR A 233 8.82 0.07 -10.05
CA THR A 233 8.80 1.05 -11.15
C THR A 233 7.40 1.62 -11.36
N ALA A 234 6.36 0.77 -11.30
CA ALA A 234 4.97 1.21 -11.43
C ALA A 234 4.63 2.24 -10.34
N LEU A 235 5.01 1.94 -9.09
CA LEU A 235 4.79 2.84 -7.96
C LEU A 235 5.56 4.15 -8.11
N ASP A 236 6.87 4.09 -8.37
CA ASP A 236 7.74 5.27 -8.42
C ASP A 236 7.42 6.21 -9.59
N VAL A 237 7.26 5.66 -10.80
CA VAL A 237 6.94 6.46 -12.00
C VAL A 237 5.49 6.92 -11.96
N GLY A 238 4.58 6.02 -11.57
CA GLY A 238 3.16 6.31 -11.50
C GLY A 238 2.84 7.41 -10.48
N SER A 239 3.39 7.32 -9.28
CA SER A 239 3.18 8.32 -8.22
C SER A 239 3.75 9.69 -8.58
N ARG A 240 4.84 9.76 -9.35
CA ARG A 240 5.36 11.05 -9.86
C ARG A 240 4.50 11.65 -10.96
N LYS A 241 3.99 10.84 -11.87
CA LYS A 241 3.22 11.31 -13.03
C LYS A 241 1.75 11.56 -12.71
N LYS A 242 1.16 10.72 -11.86
CA LYS A 242 -0.26 10.78 -11.47
C LYS A 242 -0.39 10.59 -9.96
N PRO A 243 0.05 11.58 -9.15
CA PRO A 243 0.09 11.45 -7.68
C PRO A 243 -1.28 11.27 -7.04
N TYR A 244 -2.37 11.61 -7.74
CA TYR A 244 -3.74 11.46 -7.25
C TYR A 244 -4.30 10.04 -7.34
N LEU A 245 -3.69 9.15 -8.17
CA LEU A 245 -4.13 7.77 -8.27
C LEU A 245 -3.61 6.93 -7.10
N TRP A 246 -4.42 5.97 -6.68
CA TRP A 246 -4.09 4.99 -5.62
C TRP A 246 -3.27 3.82 -6.14
N ILE A 247 -3.54 3.43 -7.39
CA ILE A 247 -3.02 2.21 -8.01
C ILE A 247 -2.32 2.58 -9.30
N HIS A 248 -1.13 2.02 -9.48
CA HIS A 248 -0.30 2.16 -10.66
C HIS A 248 0.08 0.79 -11.20
N TYR A 249 -0.17 0.56 -12.48
CA TYR A 249 0.19 -0.68 -13.18
C TYR A 249 1.44 -0.47 -14.02
N PHE A 250 2.36 -1.43 -13.98
CA PHE A 250 3.57 -1.36 -14.78
C PHE A 250 3.29 -1.21 -16.28
N SER A 251 2.25 -1.90 -16.78
CA SER A 251 1.82 -1.79 -18.18
C SER A 251 1.54 -0.35 -18.61
N GLN A 252 1.01 0.49 -17.72
CA GLN A 252 0.66 1.88 -18.00
C GLN A 252 1.86 2.83 -17.97
N VAL A 253 2.92 2.47 -17.25
CA VAL A 253 4.11 3.32 -17.08
C VAL A 253 5.33 2.82 -17.83
N ALA A 254 5.28 1.63 -18.41
CA ALA A 254 6.42 0.97 -19.05
C ALA A 254 7.10 1.83 -20.12
N LEU A 255 6.31 2.46 -21.01
CA LEU A 255 6.85 3.35 -22.03
C LEU A 255 7.54 4.59 -21.42
N THR A 256 6.90 5.20 -20.43
CA THR A 256 7.50 6.34 -19.70
C THR A 256 8.81 5.95 -19.07
N TYR A 257 8.86 4.79 -18.41
CA TYR A 257 10.08 4.26 -17.80
C TYR A 257 11.20 4.06 -18.85
N ILE A 258 10.90 3.45 -20.00
CA ILE A 258 11.87 3.24 -21.08
C ILE A 258 12.42 4.59 -21.57
N LEU A 259 11.53 5.55 -21.81
CA LEU A 259 11.93 6.87 -22.28
C LEU A 259 12.80 7.60 -21.23
N GLU A 260 12.43 7.58 -19.97
CA GLU A 260 13.22 8.19 -18.89
C GLU A 260 14.59 7.53 -18.74
N GLN A 261 14.68 6.20 -18.84
CA GLN A 261 15.98 5.50 -18.79
C GLN A 261 16.86 5.81 -20.01
N SER A 262 16.26 5.86 -21.21
CA SER A 262 16.97 6.16 -22.44
C SER A 262 17.51 7.61 -22.45
N THR A 263 16.72 8.56 -21.95
CA THR A 263 17.09 10.00 -21.95
C THR A 263 17.89 10.41 -20.72
N ARG A 264 18.15 9.51 -19.79
CA ARG A 264 18.89 9.83 -18.54
C ARG A 264 20.33 10.26 -18.79
N ARG A 265 20.99 9.70 -19.78
CA ARG A 265 22.40 10.00 -20.12
C ARG A 265 22.56 10.85 -21.38
N LEU A 266 21.63 10.73 -22.31
CA LEU A 266 21.65 11.45 -23.58
C LEU A 266 20.32 12.16 -23.77
N PRO A 267 20.32 13.44 -24.19
CA PRO A 267 19.09 14.16 -24.50
C PRO A 267 18.33 13.47 -25.66
N GLY A 268 17.02 13.61 -25.68
CA GLY A 268 16.17 12.97 -26.68
C GLY A 268 16.57 13.24 -28.13
N SER A 269 17.10 14.45 -28.41
CA SER A 269 17.63 14.81 -29.74
C SER A 269 18.83 13.96 -30.19
N MET A 270 19.58 13.37 -29.27
CA MET A 270 20.74 12.52 -29.62
C MET A 270 20.39 11.05 -29.82
N ILE A 271 19.20 10.64 -29.40
CA ILE A 271 18.70 9.24 -29.56
C ILE A 271 17.55 9.14 -30.55
N CYS A 272 17.03 10.26 -31.01
CA CYS A 272 15.96 10.29 -31.98
C CYS A 272 16.51 10.01 -33.38
N HIS A 273 15.73 9.28 -34.19
CA HIS A 273 16.11 9.01 -35.60
C HIS A 273 16.20 10.33 -36.36
N GLU A 274 17.26 10.48 -37.19
CA GLU A 274 17.54 11.71 -37.93
C GLU A 274 16.35 12.22 -38.74
N GLY A 275 15.62 11.32 -39.40
CA GLY A 275 14.42 11.69 -40.15
C GLY A 275 13.31 12.35 -39.31
N LEU A 276 13.20 12.04 -38.01
CA LEU A 276 12.26 12.72 -37.12
C LEU A 276 12.76 14.12 -36.74
N LEU A 277 14.09 14.28 -36.63
CA LEU A 277 14.69 15.58 -36.37
C LEU A 277 14.57 16.51 -37.58
N GLU A 278 14.62 15.98 -38.78
CA GLU A 278 14.39 16.72 -40.02
C GLU A 278 12.93 17.17 -40.16
N LEU A 279 11.97 16.27 -39.87
CA LEU A 279 10.54 16.64 -39.86
C LEU A 279 10.26 17.80 -38.93
N LYS A 280 10.85 17.82 -37.75
CA LYS A 280 10.71 18.91 -36.78
C LYS A 280 11.26 20.27 -37.23
N LYS A 281 12.16 20.29 -38.23
CA LYS A 281 12.70 21.52 -38.80
C LYS A 281 11.78 22.15 -39.84
N HIS A 282 10.83 21.35 -40.37
CA HIS A 282 9.89 21.76 -41.41
C HIS A 282 8.48 22.09 -40.87
N ASP A 283 8.21 21.85 -39.56
CA ASP A 283 7.05 22.33 -38.83
C ASP A 283 7.37 23.66 -38.10
#